data_3d5eaa6c37f5432058bf0b0c26ccc660
#
_entry.id   3d5eaa6c37f5432058bf0b0c26ccc660
#
_cell.length_a   1.000
_cell.length_b   1.000
_cell.length_c   1.000
_cell.angle_alpha   90.00
_cell.angle_beta   90.00
_cell.angle_gamma   90.00
#
_symmetry.space_group_name_H-M   'P 1'
#
loop_
_entity.id
_entity.type
_entity.pdbx_description
1 polymer ?
#
loop_
_entity_poly.entity_id
_entity_poly.type
_entity_poly.pdbx_seq_one_letter_code
_entity_poly.pdbx_strand_id
1 'polypeptide(L)'
;FIVQARPETVKSRSHATQIERFALDAKGAKVLAEGRAVGAKIGAGVARVVRSLDDMNKVQPGDVLIADMTDPDWEPVMKRASAIVTNRGGRTCHAAIIARELGVPAVVGSGNATDLIRDGQEITVSCAEGDTGFIYEGKLSFERTTTDLGNMPPAPLKIMMNVANPERAFDFGQLPNAGIGLARLEMIIASHIGIHPKALLDRKSVV
;
A
#
# COMPACT_ATOMS: atom_id res chain seq x y z
N PHE A 1 30.19 5.36 6.44
CA PHE A 1 29.79 6.13 5.27
C PHE A 1 28.25 6.24 5.24
N ILE A 2 27.69 7.46 5.24
CA ILE A 2 26.26 7.69 5.02
C ILE A 2 26.06 7.69 3.51
N VAL A 3 25.32 6.70 3.00
CA VAL A 3 25.06 6.56 1.56
C VAL A 3 23.81 7.35 1.16
N GLN A 4 22.83 7.47 2.06
CA GLN A 4 21.62 8.25 1.83
C GLN A 4 20.97 8.64 3.17
N ALA A 5 20.51 9.88 3.29
CA ALA A 5 19.66 10.33 4.39
C ALA A 5 18.41 11.00 3.79
N ARG A 6 17.22 10.51 4.19
CA ARG A 6 15.92 11.12 3.81
C ARG A 6 15.26 11.67 5.05
N PRO A 7 15.02 12.98 5.15
CA PRO A 7 14.41 13.60 6.33
C PRO A 7 12.93 13.25 6.54
N GLU A 8 12.29 12.64 5.54
CA GLU A 8 10.83 12.40 5.52
C GLU A 8 10.37 11.19 6.33
N THR A 9 11.30 10.30 6.71
CA THR A 9 11.00 9.12 7.56
C THR A 9 10.52 9.48 8.97
N VAL A 10 10.64 10.75 9.36
CA VAL A 10 10.25 11.22 10.71
C VAL A 10 8.75 11.46 10.83
N LYS A 11 8.05 11.80 9.75
CA LYS A 11 6.58 12.03 9.78
C LYS A 11 5.78 10.75 9.98
N SER A 12 6.26 9.60 9.54
CA SER A 12 5.59 8.31 9.75
C SER A 12 5.67 7.82 11.22
N ARG A 13 6.58 8.38 12.02
CA ARG A 13 6.73 8.02 13.44
C ARG A 13 5.76 8.74 14.38
N SER A 14 5.09 9.79 13.94
CA SER A 14 4.20 10.60 14.80
C SER A 14 2.86 9.92 15.14
N HIS A 15 2.55 8.77 14.55
CA HIS A 15 1.32 8.01 14.80
C HIS A 15 1.57 6.57 15.32
N ALA A 16 2.77 6.30 15.85
CA ALA A 16 3.18 4.98 16.32
C ALA A 16 2.32 4.40 17.49
N THR A 17 1.45 5.22 18.08
CA THR A 17 0.57 4.80 19.19
C THR A 17 -0.86 4.51 18.76
N GLN A 18 -1.22 4.67 17.49
CA GLN A 18 -2.58 4.50 17.01
C GLN A 18 -2.63 3.55 15.83
N ILE A 19 -3.51 2.57 15.89
CA ILE A 19 -3.85 1.70 14.76
C ILE A 19 -5.19 2.13 14.19
N GLU A 20 -5.20 2.40 12.89
CA GLU A 20 -6.40 2.65 12.14
C GLU A 20 -6.85 1.38 11.42
N ARG A 21 -8.12 1.04 11.59
CA ARG A 21 -8.79 -0.02 10.84
C ARG A 21 -9.88 0.59 9.99
N PHE A 22 -9.95 0.13 8.76
CA PHE A 22 -10.98 0.55 7.81
C PHE A 22 -11.86 -0.65 7.50
N ALA A 23 -13.18 -0.48 7.59
CA ALA A 23 -14.17 -1.48 7.22
C ALA A 23 -15.09 -0.89 6.16
N LEU A 24 -15.11 -1.50 4.98
CA LEU A 24 -15.94 -1.09 3.86
C LEU A 24 -17.26 -1.88 3.87
N ASP A 25 -18.38 -1.19 3.75
CA ASP A 25 -19.64 -1.85 3.39
C ASP A 25 -19.76 -1.91 1.86
N ALA A 26 -19.22 -2.99 1.31
CA ALA A 26 -19.19 -3.22 -0.14
C ALA A 26 -20.38 -4.07 -0.63
N LYS A 27 -21.42 -4.27 0.17
CA LYS A 27 -22.58 -5.09 -0.22
C LYS A 27 -23.26 -4.57 -1.46
N GLY A 28 -23.17 -5.36 -2.55
CA GLY A 28 -23.76 -5.01 -3.84
C GLY A 28 -22.97 -3.97 -4.65
N ALA A 29 -21.83 -3.52 -4.18
CA ALA A 29 -20.98 -2.60 -4.92
C ALA A 29 -20.31 -3.30 -6.11
N LYS A 30 -20.28 -2.62 -7.25
CA LYS A 30 -19.66 -3.14 -8.46
C LYS A 30 -18.15 -2.87 -8.42
N VAL A 31 -17.34 -3.92 -8.56
CA VAL A 31 -15.91 -3.83 -8.75
C VAL A 31 -15.63 -3.43 -10.21
N LEU A 32 -14.87 -2.35 -10.39
CA LEU A 32 -14.46 -1.85 -11.70
C LEU A 32 -13.12 -2.45 -12.14
N ALA A 33 -12.20 -2.55 -11.19
CA ALA A 33 -10.86 -3.12 -11.40
C ALA A 33 -10.28 -3.62 -10.07
N GLU A 34 -9.26 -4.45 -10.16
CA GLU A 34 -8.52 -4.97 -9.02
C GLU A 34 -7.01 -4.96 -9.29
N GLY A 35 -6.19 -5.04 -8.25
CA GLY A 35 -4.75 -5.10 -8.37
C GLY A 35 -4.10 -5.43 -7.03
N ARG A 36 -2.82 -5.13 -6.89
CA ARG A 36 -2.10 -5.33 -5.63
C ARG A 36 -2.35 -4.16 -4.68
N ALA A 37 -2.82 -4.47 -3.47
CA ALA A 37 -2.99 -3.47 -2.42
C ALA A 37 -1.66 -2.95 -1.89
N VAL A 38 -1.58 -1.64 -1.70
CA VAL A 38 -0.49 -0.94 -1.03
C VAL A 38 -1.08 -0.13 0.11
N GLY A 39 -0.66 -0.47 1.33
CA GLY A 39 -1.29 0.03 2.55
C GLY A 39 -2.51 -0.79 2.94
N ALA A 40 -3.28 -0.27 3.93
CA ALA A 40 -4.48 -0.90 4.47
C ALA A 40 -5.64 0.09 4.61
N LYS A 41 -5.58 1.21 3.91
CA LYS A 41 -6.56 2.30 3.97
C LYS A 41 -7.55 2.22 2.82
N ILE A 42 -8.59 3.04 2.94
CA ILE A 42 -9.59 3.27 1.90
C ILE A 42 -9.53 4.74 1.51
N GLY A 43 -9.56 5.03 0.22
CA GLY A 43 -9.68 6.38 -0.32
C GLY A 43 -10.84 6.44 -1.30
N ALA A 44 -11.60 7.53 -1.27
CA ALA A 44 -12.70 7.75 -2.19
C ALA A 44 -12.62 9.16 -2.77
N GLY A 45 -13.04 9.32 -4.01
CA GLY A 45 -13.02 10.61 -4.69
C GLY A 45 -13.40 10.48 -6.15
N VAL A 46 -13.21 11.57 -6.87
CA VAL A 46 -13.44 11.61 -8.31
C VAL A 46 -12.20 11.05 -9.03
N ALA A 47 -12.42 10.10 -9.92
CA ALA A 47 -11.38 9.51 -10.74
C ALA A 47 -10.80 10.55 -11.71
N ARG A 48 -9.49 10.70 -11.72
CA ARG A 48 -8.75 11.49 -12.70
C ARG A 48 -7.79 10.60 -13.45
N VAL A 49 -8.16 10.32 -14.69
CA VAL A 49 -7.34 9.53 -15.59
C VAL A 49 -6.29 10.43 -16.23
N VAL A 50 -5.06 10.29 -15.78
CA VAL A 50 -3.91 11.10 -16.20
C VAL A 50 -3.05 10.25 -17.13
N ARG A 51 -2.94 10.68 -18.39
CA ARG A 51 -2.18 9.97 -19.43
C ARG A 51 -0.83 10.63 -19.73
N SER A 52 -0.67 11.89 -19.35
CA SER A 52 0.55 12.68 -19.57
C SER A 52 0.81 13.66 -18.43
N LEU A 53 2.03 14.19 -18.34
CA LEU A 53 2.40 15.21 -17.36
C LEU A 53 1.54 16.48 -17.50
N ASP A 54 1.11 16.82 -18.70
CA ASP A 54 0.27 18.00 -18.96
C ASP A 54 -1.12 17.89 -18.31
N ASP A 55 -1.60 16.66 -18.14
CA ASP A 55 -2.90 16.37 -17.53
C ASP A 55 -2.90 16.42 -15.99
N MET A 56 -1.73 16.51 -15.36
CA MET A 56 -1.60 16.50 -13.90
C MET A 56 -2.36 17.64 -13.21
N ASN A 57 -2.52 18.76 -13.87
CA ASN A 57 -3.24 19.92 -13.34
C ASN A 57 -4.75 19.65 -13.14
N LYS A 58 -5.30 18.61 -13.79
CA LYS A 58 -6.69 18.19 -13.62
C LYS A 58 -6.98 17.57 -12.26
N VAL A 59 -5.96 17.02 -11.59
CA VAL A 59 -6.12 16.35 -10.29
C VAL A 59 -6.25 17.39 -9.19
N GLN A 60 -7.40 17.41 -8.54
CA GLN A 60 -7.67 18.26 -7.40
C GLN A 60 -7.41 17.52 -6.08
N PRO A 61 -7.20 18.23 -4.97
CA PRO A 61 -7.08 17.61 -3.66
C PRO A 61 -8.31 16.74 -3.33
N GLY A 62 -8.06 15.47 -3.00
CA GLY A 62 -9.11 14.49 -2.70
C GLY A 62 -9.58 13.66 -3.90
N ASP A 63 -9.10 13.93 -5.11
CA ASP A 63 -9.36 13.08 -6.28
C ASP A 63 -8.58 11.77 -6.20
N VAL A 64 -8.99 10.76 -6.94
CA VAL A 64 -8.26 9.50 -7.13
C VAL A 64 -7.44 9.59 -8.41
N LEU A 65 -6.13 9.47 -8.27
CA LEU A 65 -5.21 9.45 -9.41
C LEU A 65 -5.21 8.09 -10.09
N ILE A 66 -5.49 8.06 -11.38
CA ILE A 66 -5.43 6.85 -12.22
C ILE A 66 -4.44 7.09 -13.36
N ALA A 67 -3.42 6.23 -13.46
CA ALA A 67 -2.38 6.35 -14.47
C ALA A 67 -1.93 4.97 -14.99
N ASP A 68 -1.25 4.94 -16.12
CA ASP A 68 -0.64 3.69 -16.61
C ASP A 68 0.52 3.28 -15.69
N MET A 69 1.42 4.21 -15.42
CA MET A 69 2.52 4.10 -14.44
C MET A 69 2.92 5.50 -13.98
N THR A 70 3.67 5.58 -12.89
CA THR A 70 4.18 6.85 -12.38
C THR A 70 5.72 6.82 -12.31
N ASP A 71 6.32 7.99 -12.39
CA ASP A 71 7.73 8.27 -12.21
C ASP A 71 7.92 9.41 -11.18
N PRO A 72 9.15 9.83 -10.83
CA PRO A 72 9.39 10.87 -9.83
C PRO A 72 8.69 12.20 -10.09
N ASP A 73 8.44 12.57 -11.34
CA ASP A 73 7.80 13.85 -11.70
C ASP A 73 6.31 13.88 -11.30
N TRP A 74 5.74 12.70 -10.97
CA TRP A 74 4.34 12.57 -10.53
C TRP A 74 4.14 12.83 -9.04
N GLU A 75 5.20 12.95 -8.24
CA GLU A 75 5.09 13.13 -6.79
C GLU A 75 4.20 14.31 -6.36
N PRO A 76 4.24 15.49 -7.01
CA PRO A 76 3.38 16.61 -6.64
C PRO A 76 1.89 16.33 -6.78
N VAL A 77 1.48 15.55 -7.79
CA VAL A 77 0.07 15.18 -7.98
C VAL A 77 -0.33 14.04 -7.04
N MET A 78 0.56 13.08 -6.80
CA MET A 78 0.32 11.99 -5.86
C MET A 78 0.04 12.49 -4.43
N LYS A 79 0.69 13.59 -4.01
CA LYS A 79 0.47 14.24 -2.70
C LYS A 79 -0.94 14.80 -2.51
N ARG A 80 -1.64 15.11 -3.59
CA ARG A 80 -3.01 15.65 -3.55
C ARG A 80 -4.07 14.55 -3.62
N ALA A 81 -3.70 13.39 -4.11
CA ALA A 81 -4.62 12.28 -4.33
C ALA A 81 -5.11 11.65 -3.02
N SER A 82 -6.39 11.28 -2.97
CA SER A 82 -6.99 10.47 -1.90
C SER A 82 -6.63 8.98 -2.03
N ALA A 83 -6.36 8.53 -3.25
CA ALA A 83 -5.89 7.19 -3.59
C ALA A 83 -5.16 7.21 -4.94
N ILE A 84 -4.35 6.18 -5.18
CA ILE A 84 -3.58 6.04 -6.43
C ILE A 84 -3.87 4.69 -7.04
N VAL A 85 -4.10 4.66 -8.35
CA VAL A 85 -4.31 3.44 -9.13
C VAL A 85 -3.37 3.44 -10.32
N THR A 86 -2.65 2.34 -10.54
CA THR A 86 -1.79 2.20 -11.72
C THR A 86 -2.05 0.89 -12.45
N ASN A 87 -2.05 0.93 -13.79
CA ASN A 87 -2.16 -0.27 -14.62
C ASN A 87 -0.97 -1.18 -14.42
N ARG A 88 0.23 -0.61 -14.40
CA ARG A 88 1.50 -1.33 -14.29
C ARG A 88 2.13 -1.12 -12.94
N GLY A 89 2.99 -2.07 -12.60
CA GLY A 89 3.82 -2.01 -11.40
C GLY A 89 3.45 -3.07 -10.38
N GLY A 90 4.37 -3.26 -9.46
CA GLY A 90 4.23 -4.16 -8.32
C GLY A 90 4.44 -3.39 -7.01
N ARG A 91 4.53 -4.11 -5.89
CA ARG A 91 4.70 -3.52 -4.55
C ARG A 91 5.99 -2.71 -4.36
N THR A 92 6.94 -2.81 -5.29
CA THR A 92 8.23 -2.10 -5.28
C THR A 92 8.33 -1.02 -6.36
N CYS A 93 7.27 -0.78 -7.14
CA CYS A 93 7.25 0.29 -8.13
C CYS A 93 7.21 1.67 -7.47
N HIS A 94 7.50 2.72 -8.23
CA HIS A 94 7.50 4.11 -7.75
C HIS A 94 6.18 4.49 -7.08
N ALA A 95 5.03 4.20 -7.71
CA ALA A 95 3.71 4.46 -7.13
C ALA A 95 3.54 3.83 -5.74
N ALA A 96 3.98 2.58 -5.57
CA ALA A 96 3.85 1.86 -4.30
C ALA A 96 4.75 2.42 -3.21
N ILE A 97 5.97 2.85 -3.56
CA ILE A 97 6.93 3.45 -2.62
C ILE A 97 6.38 4.78 -2.11
N ILE A 98 6.02 5.68 -3.04
CA ILE A 98 5.52 7.01 -2.68
C ILE A 98 4.18 6.93 -1.95
N ALA A 99 3.27 6.02 -2.35
CA ALA A 99 2.00 5.83 -1.65
C ALA A 99 2.21 5.44 -0.16
N ARG A 100 3.19 4.56 0.13
CA ARG A 100 3.56 4.24 1.53
C ARG A 100 4.13 5.43 2.29
N GLU A 101 5.02 6.20 1.66
CA GLU A 101 5.61 7.39 2.26
C GLU A 101 4.55 8.46 2.57
N LEU A 102 3.58 8.65 1.68
CA LEU A 102 2.48 9.58 1.84
C LEU A 102 1.37 9.05 2.77
N GLY A 103 1.34 7.75 3.04
CA GLY A 103 0.27 7.10 3.79
C GLY A 103 -1.08 7.08 3.04
N VAL A 104 -1.03 7.12 1.71
CA VAL A 104 -2.18 7.09 0.80
C VAL A 104 -2.40 5.66 0.30
N PRO A 105 -3.64 5.13 0.24
CA PRO A 105 -3.89 3.81 -0.32
C PRO A 105 -3.57 3.80 -1.83
N ALA A 106 -2.95 2.72 -2.30
CA ALA A 106 -2.75 2.55 -3.72
C ALA A 106 -3.05 1.12 -4.19
N VAL A 107 -3.58 1.00 -5.39
CA VAL A 107 -3.77 -0.26 -6.11
C VAL A 107 -2.88 -0.23 -7.34
N VAL A 108 -1.90 -1.14 -7.38
CA VAL A 108 -0.91 -1.20 -8.46
C VAL A 108 -1.06 -2.50 -9.26
N GLY A 109 -0.70 -2.45 -10.54
CA GLY A 109 -0.81 -3.63 -11.40
C GLY A 109 -2.24 -4.02 -11.72
N SER A 110 -3.14 -3.05 -11.89
CA SER A 110 -4.56 -3.29 -12.21
C SER A 110 -4.80 -3.65 -13.68
N GLY A 111 -3.76 -3.62 -14.51
CA GLY A 111 -3.84 -4.00 -15.92
C GLY A 111 -4.40 -2.90 -16.82
N ASN A 112 -5.66 -2.58 -16.68
CA ASN A 112 -6.37 -1.70 -17.60
C ASN A 112 -7.36 -0.72 -16.92
N ALA A 113 -7.09 -0.33 -15.69
CA ALA A 113 -7.96 0.60 -14.96
C ALA A 113 -8.17 1.93 -15.70
N THR A 114 -7.15 2.42 -16.42
CA THR A 114 -7.25 3.64 -17.24
C THR A 114 -8.27 3.56 -18.37
N ASP A 115 -8.67 2.37 -18.77
CA ASP A 115 -9.64 2.14 -19.85
C ASP A 115 -11.02 1.78 -19.28
N LEU A 116 -11.06 1.12 -18.11
CA LEU A 116 -12.30 0.69 -17.46
C LEU A 116 -12.96 1.82 -16.67
N ILE A 117 -12.17 2.73 -16.11
CA ILE A 117 -12.66 3.81 -15.26
C ILE A 117 -12.74 5.09 -16.08
N ARG A 118 -13.90 5.75 -16.05
CA ARG A 118 -14.11 7.01 -16.75
C ARG A 118 -13.54 8.18 -15.96
N ASP A 119 -12.91 9.11 -16.66
CA ASP A 119 -12.50 10.38 -16.05
C ASP A 119 -13.74 11.13 -15.51
N GLY A 120 -13.63 11.64 -14.28
CA GLY A 120 -14.75 12.29 -13.60
C GLY A 120 -15.74 11.37 -12.87
N GLN A 121 -15.57 10.05 -12.93
CA GLN A 121 -16.41 9.09 -12.20
C GLN A 121 -16.08 9.07 -10.72
N GLU A 122 -17.09 9.02 -9.85
CA GLU A 122 -16.88 8.76 -8.42
C GLU A 122 -16.51 7.29 -8.20
N ILE A 123 -15.45 7.06 -7.43
CA ILE A 123 -14.95 5.72 -7.12
C ILE A 123 -14.44 5.63 -5.69
N THR A 124 -14.38 4.40 -5.19
CA THR A 124 -13.76 4.06 -3.91
C THR A 124 -12.66 3.03 -4.14
N VAL A 125 -11.46 3.33 -3.63
CA VAL A 125 -10.28 2.45 -3.69
C VAL A 125 -10.06 1.85 -2.32
N SER A 126 -10.17 0.53 -2.20
CA SER A 126 -10.01 -0.20 -0.95
C SER A 126 -8.73 -1.03 -0.97
N CYS A 127 -7.88 -0.81 0.02
CA CYS A 127 -6.73 -1.64 0.35
C CYS A 127 -6.91 -2.36 1.70
N ALA A 128 -8.12 -2.33 2.28
CA ALA A 128 -8.41 -2.90 3.60
C ALA A 128 -8.77 -4.39 3.56
N GLU A 129 -8.88 -4.99 2.39
CA GLU A 129 -9.41 -6.35 2.18
C GLU A 129 -8.28 -7.39 1.98
N GLY A 130 -7.07 -7.07 2.41
CA GLY A 130 -5.90 -7.96 2.34
C GLY A 130 -4.92 -7.59 1.22
N ASP A 131 -4.40 -8.59 0.51
CA ASP A 131 -3.34 -8.41 -0.49
C ASP A 131 -3.85 -7.88 -1.83
N THR A 132 -5.14 -8.07 -2.11
CA THR A 132 -5.82 -7.55 -3.29
C THR A 132 -6.47 -6.21 -2.95
N GLY A 133 -6.21 -5.21 -3.76
CA GLY A 133 -6.89 -3.92 -3.70
C GLY A 133 -7.99 -3.86 -4.74
N PHE A 134 -9.12 -3.28 -4.38
CA PHE A 134 -10.30 -3.18 -5.23
C PHE A 134 -10.65 -1.74 -5.51
N ILE A 135 -11.13 -1.50 -6.72
CA ILE A 135 -11.69 -0.21 -7.14
C ILE A 135 -13.19 -0.42 -7.37
N TYR A 136 -14.00 0.23 -6.55
CA TYR A 136 -15.44 0.15 -6.59
C TYR A 136 -16.06 1.36 -7.27
N GLU A 137 -17.17 1.13 -7.95
CA GLU A 137 -18.01 2.19 -8.54
C GLU A 137 -18.72 2.98 -7.42
N GLY A 138 -18.68 4.30 -7.51
CA GLY A 138 -19.33 5.21 -6.56
C GLY A 138 -18.52 5.48 -5.30
N LYS A 139 -19.00 6.44 -4.53
CA LYS A 139 -18.44 6.81 -3.23
C LYS A 139 -19.11 5.97 -2.15
N LEU A 140 -18.45 4.87 -1.77
CA LEU A 140 -18.96 3.98 -0.73
C LEU A 140 -18.67 4.53 0.67
N SER A 141 -19.56 4.25 1.61
CA SER A 141 -19.33 4.53 3.02
C SER A 141 -18.41 3.48 3.63
N PHE A 142 -17.49 3.92 4.47
CA PHE A 142 -16.60 3.06 5.23
C PHE A 142 -16.46 3.58 6.66
N GLU A 143 -16.26 2.66 7.58
CA GLU A 143 -15.96 2.98 8.97
C GLU A 143 -14.46 3.05 9.18
N ARG A 144 -14.02 4.04 9.95
CA ARG A 144 -12.66 4.18 10.42
C ARG A 144 -12.64 4.06 11.93
N THR A 145 -12.05 2.99 12.44
CA THR A 145 -11.84 2.76 13.87
C THR A 145 -10.39 3.04 14.21
N THR A 146 -10.16 3.93 15.16
CA THR A 146 -8.81 4.22 15.67
C THR A 146 -8.66 3.60 17.05
N THR A 147 -7.65 2.75 17.22
CA THR A 147 -7.30 2.13 18.50
C THR A 147 -6.00 2.76 19.01
N ASP A 148 -6.06 3.36 20.20
CA ASP A 148 -4.88 3.88 20.88
C ASP A 148 -4.15 2.74 21.61
N LEU A 149 -2.89 2.54 21.25
CA LEU A 149 -2.01 1.52 21.82
C LEU A 149 -1.25 2.02 23.07
N GLY A 150 -1.19 3.34 23.27
CA GLY A 150 -0.45 3.95 24.37
C GLY A 150 -1.01 3.59 25.76
N ASN A 151 -2.30 3.24 25.86
CA ASN A 151 -3.00 2.89 27.09
C ASN A 151 -3.31 1.40 27.22
N MET A 152 -2.66 0.54 26.44
CA MET A 152 -2.88 -0.91 26.57
C MET A 152 -2.30 -1.44 27.88
N PRO A 153 -3.06 -2.24 28.64
CA PRO A 153 -2.54 -2.88 29.83
C PRO A 153 -1.39 -3.82 29.45
N PRO A 154 -0.36 -3.95 30.30
CA PRO A 154 0.75 -4.85 30.02
C PRO A 154 0.23 -6.29 29.94
N ALA A 155 0.58 -6.98 28.88
CA ALA A 155 0.22 -8.38 28.70
C ALA A 155 0.96 -9.24 29.76
N PRO A 156 0.28 -10.20 30.41
CA PRO A 156 0.91 -11.08 31.42
C PRO A 156 1.93 -12.04 30.80
N LEU A 157 1.93 -12.18 29.49
CA LEU A 157 2.82 -13.03 28.70
C LEU A 157 3.52 -12.21 27.62
N LYS A 158 4.73 -12.64 27.24
CA LYS A 158 5.46 -12.05 26.12
C LYS A 158 4.80 -12.51 24.80
N ILE A 159 4.10 -11.60 24.14
CA ILE A 159 3.51 -11.84 22.83
C ILE A 159 4.59 -11.53 21.79
N MET A 160 4.96 -12.52 21.00
CA MET A 160 5.96 -12.39 19.94
C MET A 160 5.30 -12.60 18.57
N MET A 161 5.84 -11.95 17.55
CA MET A 161 5.27 -11.98 16.20
C MET A 161 5.89 -13.08 15.36
N ASN A 162 5.08 -13.69 14.48
CA ASN A 162 5.56 -14.48 13.37
C ASN A 162 5.64 -13.60 12.12
N VAL A 163 6.84 -13.46 11.54
CA VAL A 163 7.09 -12.61 10.38
C VAL A 163 7.42 -13.49 9.17
N ALA A 164 6.61 -13.37 8.13
CA ALA A 164 6.82 -14.04 6.84
C ALA A 164 7.12 -13.04 5.71
N ASN A 165 6.79 -11.77 5.91
CA ASN A 165 7.03 -10.69 4.96
C ASN A 165 7.87 -9.58 5.62
N PRO A 166 9.13 -9.38 5.18
CA PRO A 166 10.03 -8.37 5.74
C PRO A 166 9.52 -6.94 5.59
N GLU A 167 8.79 -6.65 4.51
CA GLU A 167 8.26 -5.31 4.26
C GLU A 167 7.26 -4.87 5.33
N ARG A 168 6.53 -5.82 5.91
CA ARG A 168 5.57 -5.57 6.99
C ARG A 168 6.16 -5.63 8.39
N ALA A 169 7.42 -6.00 8.53
CA ALA A 169 8.07 -6.16 9.84
C ALA A 169 8.12 -4.83 10.61
N PHE A 170 8.35 -3.72 9.91
CA PHE A 170 8.36 -2.39 10.53
C PHE A 170 6.97 -1.95 11.00
N ASP A 171 5.92 -2.22 10.21
CA ASP A 171 4.54 -1.91 10.60
C ASP A 171 4.14 -2.73 11.83
N PHE A 172 4.48 -4.01 11.84
CA PHE A 172 4.22 -4.90 12.96
C PHE A 172 5.06 -4.54 14.21
N GLY A 173 6.26 -4.01 14.02
CA GLY A 173 7.11 -3.53 15.11
C GLY A 173 6.50 -2.38 15.91
N GLN A 174 5.52 -1.68 15.36
CA GLN A 174 4.77 -0.62 16.04
C GLN A 174 3.66 -1.16 16.95
N LEU A 175 3.26 -2.42 16.75
CA LEU A 175 2.31 -3.08 17.64
C LEU A 175 2.98 -3.43 18.97
N PRO A 176 2.25 -3.40 20.10
CA PRO A 176 2.78 -3.88 21.38
C PRO A 176 3.19 -5.35 21.27
N ASN A 177 4.48 -5.60 21.29
CA ASN A 177 5.04 -6.94 21.17
C ASN A 177 6.38 -7.04 21.87
N ALA A 178 6.83 -8.27 22.14
CA ALA A 178 8.11 -8.57 22.74
C ALA A 178 9.19 -8.98 21.71
N GLY A 179 8.96 -8.67 20.42
CA GLY A 179 9.87 -8.96 19.32
C GLY A 179 9.37 -10.06 18.38
N ILE A 180 10.27 -10.55 17.53
CA ILE A 180 9.99 -11.59 16.55
C ILE A 180 10.24 -12.95 17.21
N GLY A 181 9.21 -13.79 17.31
CA GLY A 181 9.30 -15.17 17.80
C GLY A 181 9.68 -16.16 16.72
N LEU A 182 9.21 -15.94 15.49
CA LEU A 182 9.50 -16.77 14.33
C LEU A 182 9.61 -15.94 13.07
N ALA A 183 10.74 -15.99 12.39
CA ALA A 183 10.88 -15.53 11.01
C ALA A 183 10.75 -16.73 10.08
N ARG A 184 9.72 -16.73 9.23
CA ARG A 184 9.50 -17.79 8.24
C ARG A 184 10.42 -17.59 7.04
N LEU A 185 11.66 -18.03 7.19
CA LEU A 185 12.72 -17.84 6.18
C LEU A 185 12.36 -18.46 4.83
N GLU A 186 11.64 -19.57 4.81
CA GLU A 186 11.17 -20.21 3.59
C GLU A 186 10.28 -19.30 2.75
N MET A 187 9.40 -18.53 3.40
CA MET A 187 8.54 -17.57 2.70
C MET A 187 9.31 -16.32 2.27
N ILE A 188 10.22 -15.84 3.12
CA ILE A 188 11.08 -14.68 2.81
C ILE A 188 11.97 -14.99 1.60
N ILE A 189 12.58 -16.18 1.56
CA ILE A 189 13.42 -16.63 0.46
C ILE A 189 12.60 -16.75 -0.82
N ALA A 190 11.44 -17.41 -0.75
CA ALA A 190 10.60 -17.66 -1.93
C ALA A 190 10.06 -16.37 -2.54
N SER A 191 9.65 -15.39 -1.71
CA SER A 191 8.98 -14.17 -2.19
C SER A 191 9.90 -12.99 -2.46
N HIS A 192 11.06 -12.90 -1.77
CA HIS A 192 11.94 -11.73 -1.85
C HIS A 192 13.31 -12.02 -2.48
N ILE A 193 13.83 -13.22 -2.27
CA ILE A 193 15.12 -13.63 -2.84
C ILE A 193 14.90 -14.36 -4.17
N GLY A 194 13.84 -15.18 -4.25
CA GLY A 194 13.46 -15.92 -5.47
C GLY A 194 14.39 -17.08 -5.83
N ILE A 195 15.46 -17.30 -5.07
CA ILE A 195 16.44 -18.35 -5.31
C ILE A 195 16.59 -19.20 -4.05
N HIS A 196 16.40 -20.50 -4.20
CA HIS A 196 16.60 -21.43 -3.07
C HIS A 196 18.09 -21.48 -2.68
N PRO A 197 18.46 -21.42 -1.37
CA PRO A 197 19.85 -21.41 -0.92
C PRO A 197 20.70 -22.55 -1.44
N LYS A 198 20.10 -23.76 -1.62
CA LYS A 198 20.81 -24.91 -2.22
C LYS A 198 21.20 -24.67 -3.68
N ALA A 199 20.43 -23.89 -4.44
CA ALA A 199 20.77 -23.57 -5.82
C ALA A 199 22.01 -22.67 -5.89
N LEU A 200 22.27 -21.84 -4.88
CA LEU A 200 23.48 -21.02 -4.79
C LEU A 200 24.74 -21.85 -4.48
N LEU A 201 24.58 -23.02 -3.85
CA LEU A 201 25.68 -23.94 -3.57
C LEU A 201 26.00 -24.85 -4.77
N ASP A 202 25.02 -25.07 -5.63
CA ASP A 202 25.19 -25.87 -6.84
C ASP A 202 25.54 -24.97 -8.03
N ARG A 203 26.87 -24.78 -8.25
CA ARG A 203 27.41 -23.95 -9.34
C ARG A 203 26.99 -24.37 -10.76
N LYS A 204 26.38 -25.56 -10.94
CA LYS A 204 25.92 -26.06 -12.23
C LYS A 204 24.50 -25.59 -12.59
N SER A 205 23.75 -25.04 -11.64
CA SER A 205 22.36 -24.60 -11.85
C SER A 205 22.21 -23.06 -12.03
N VAL A 206 23.31 -22.34 -12.11
CA VAL A 206 23.32 -20.88 -12.35
C VAL A 206 23.92 -20.64 -13.74
N VAL A 207 23.14 -20.90 -14.79
CA VAL A 207 23.35 -20.42 -16.17
C VAL A 207 22.00 -20.00 -16.72
#